data_bc51253c582f372f641a951a8316b9aa
#
_entry.id   bc51253c582f372f641a951a8316b9aa
#
_cell.length_a   1.000
_cell.length_b   1.000
_cell.length_c   1.000
_cell.angle_alpha   90.00
_cell.angle_beta   90.00
_cell.angle_gamma   90.00
#
_symmetry.space_group_name_H-M   'P 1'
#
loop_
_entity.id
_entity.type
_entity.pdbx_description
1 polymer ?
#
loop_
_entity_poly.entity_id
_entity_poly.type
_entity_poly.pdbx_seq_one_letter_code
_entity_poly.pdbx_strand_id
1 'polypeptide(L)'
;PFGAYKRIFSRRGWMRLSVKVPHEKLDEGLDEITSVMRHIRGLKPNEKNDFAINQTKAFEKQYTTLKVAIGGTGLFITLLSLVVGGIGIMNIMFVSVKERTREIGIRKAIGATSGMIMGQFLMEAVTICLFAGIIGILLAYLFSYVINQFFPSTLPISLSIIAMLMSMIVGVISGLVPSYSAAKLDPIDSLRYE
;
A
#
# COMPACT_ATOMS: atom_id res chain seq x y z
N PRO A 1 -15.72 20.03 -40.56
CA PRO A 1 -17.11 20.21 -40.95
C PRO A 1 -17.68 18.91 -41.49
N PHE A 2 -18.85 18.51 -40.97
CA PHE A 2 -19.52 17.23 -41.26
C PHE A 2 -19.75 16.97 -42.77
N GLY A 3 -19.94 18.04 -43.55
CA GLY A 3 -20.10 17.97 -44.99
C GLY A 3 -18.84 17.54 -45.76
N ALA A 4 -17.65 17.88 -45.29
CA ALA A 4 -16.41 17.43 -45.92
C ALA A 4 -16.14 15.94 -45.64
N TYR A 5 -16.44 15.45 -44.40
CA TYR A 5 -16.35 14.04 -44.06
C TYR A 5 -17.25 13.16 -44.93
N LYS A 6 -18.49 13.63 -45.18
CA LYS A 6 -19.48 12.89 -46.01
C LYS A 6 -19.08 12.80 -47.48
N ARG A 7 -18.23 13.71 -47.99
CA ARG A 7 -17.68 13.70 -49.35
C ARG A 7 -16.47 12.78 -49.52
N ILE A 8 -15.67 12.64 -48.43
CA ILE A 8 -14.41 11.89 -48.48
C ILE A 8 -14.60 10.44 -48.06
N PHE A 9 -15.44 10.20 -47.09
CA PHE A 9 -15.72 8.86 -46.61
C PHE A 9 -17.15 8.42 -47.09
N SER A 10 -17.17 7.37 -47.88
CA SER A 10 -18.38 6.76 -48.42
C SER A 10 -19.48 6.59 -47.37
N ARG A 11 -20.75 6.62 -47.79
CA ARG A 11 -21.99 6.55 -46.94
C ARG A 11 -22.10 5.44 -45.90
N ARG A 12 -21.11 4.56 -45.73
CA ARG A 12 -21.07 3.41 -44.80
C ARG A 12 -20.04 3.53 -43.68
N GLY A 13 -19.52 4.71 -43.40
CA GLY A 13 -18.62 4.90 -42.25
C GLY A 13 -19.35 4.81 -40.91
N TRP A 14 -18.88 3.95 -40.02
CA TRP A 14 -19.30 3.92 -38.62
C TRP A 14 -18.88 5.23 -37.94
N MET A 15 -19.83 5.98 -37.46
CA MET A 15 -19.55 7.22 -36.73
C MET A 15 -19.65 6.96 -35.22
N ARG A 16 -18.59 7.23 -34.48
CA ARG A 16 -18.60 7.21 -33.03
C ARG A 16 -18.72 8.65 -32.53
N LEU A 17 -19.81 8.93 -31.82
CA LEU A 17 -19.98 10.17 -31.07
C LEU A 17 -19.52 9.91 -29.62
N SER A 18 -18.60 10.73 -29.13
CA SER A 18 -18.16 10.68 -27.74
C SER A 18 -18.63 11.93 -27.04
N VAL A 19 -19.40 11.76 -25.98
CA VAL A 19 -19.89 12.84 -25.13
C VAL A 19 -19.22 12.70 -23.77
N LYS A 20 -18.65 13.80 -23.27
CA LYS A 20 -18.02 13.84 -21.94
C LYS A 20 -19.03 14.44 -20.94
N VAL A 21 -19.45 13.62 -19.98
CA VAL A 21 -20.38 14.02 -18.91
C VAL A 21 -19.63 13.96 -17.58
N PRO A 22 -19.80 14.93 -16.66
CA PRO A 22 -19.27 14.83 -15.30
C PRO A 22 -19.81 13.60 -14.58
N HIS A 23 -18.97 12.95 -13.77
CA HIS A 23 -19.30 11.68 -13.12
C HIS A 23 -20.55 11.75 -12.21
N GLU A 24 -20.75 12.91 -11.58
CA GLU A 24 -21.88 13.16 -10.68
C GLU A 24 -23.24 13.24 -11.39
N LYS A 25 -23.26 13.53 -12.69
CA LYS A 25 -24.46 13.71 -13.52
C LYS A 25 -24.60 12.67 -14.64
N LEU A 26 -23.99 11.52 -14.46
CA LEU A 26 -23.93 10.49 -15.50
C LEU A 26 -25.33 9.96 -15.88
N ASP A 27 -26.19 9.73 -14.92
CA ASP A 27 -27.53 9.19 -15.16
C ASP A 27 -28.44 10.24 -15.81
N GLU A 28 -28.41 11.48 -15.36
CA GLU A 28 -29.10 12.61 -16.00
C GLU A 28 -28.62 12.82 -17.44
N GLY A 29 -27.29 12.79 -17.64
CA GLY A 29 -26.68 12.93 -18.97
C GLY A 29 -27.01 11.79 -19.92
N LEU A 30 -27.21 10.57 -19.43
CA LEU A 30 -27.65 9.43 -20.23
C LEU A 30 -29.08 9.59 -20.73
N ASP A 31 -29.96 10.06 -19.86
CA ASP A 31 -31.37 10.28 -20.20
C ASP A 31 -31.47 11.43 -21.21
N GLU A 32 -30.70 12.51 -21.03
CA GLU A 32 -30.63 13.61 -21.97
C GLU A 32 -30.08 13.20 -23.33
N ILE A 33 -28.96 12.48 -23.39
CA ILE A 33 -28.38 11.96 -24.62
C ILE A 33 -29.36 11.02 -25.32
N THR A 34 -30.03 10.14 -24.56
CA THR A 34 -31.02 9.22 -25.11
C THR A 34 -32.21 9.98 -25.75
N SER A 35 -32.70 11.01 -25.04
CA SER A 35 -33.79 11.84 -25.53
C SER A 35 -33.41 12.60 -26.81
N VAL A 36 -32.28 13.24 -26.81
CA VAL A 36 -31.74 13.97 -27.98
C VAL A 36 -31.51 13.02 -29.15
N MET A 37 -30.93 11.85 -28.95
CA MET A 37 -30.69 10.86 -30.00
C MET A 37 -32.00 10.30 -30.57
N ARG A 38 -33.01 10.04 -29.74
CA ARG A 38 -34.36 9.64 -30.20
C ARG A 38 -35.00 10.71 -31.04
N HIS A 39 -34.87 11.99 -30.63
CA HIS A 39 -35.41 13.12 -31.42
C HIS A 39 -34.70 13.26 -32.77
N ILE A 40 -33.35 13.18 -32.81
CA ILE A 40 -32.57 13.27 -34.06
C ILE A 40 -32.92 12.10 -35.03
N ARG A 41 -33.18 10.91 -34.48
CA ARG A 41 -33.54 9.71 -35.25
C ARG A 41 -35.01 9.67 -35.63
N GLY A 42 -35.87 10.55 -35.10
CA GLY A 42 -37.33 10.58 -35.39
C GLY A 42 -38.07 9.38 -34.82
N LEU A 43 -37.57 8.76 -33.74
CA LEU A 43 -38.21 7.58 -33.12
C LEU A 43 -39.44 7.97 -32.35
N LYS A 44 -40.53 7.20 -32.53
CA LYS A 44 -41.77 7.38 -31.79
C LYS A 44 -41.62 6.94 -30.34
N PRO A 45 -42.42 7.46 -29.38
CA PRO A 45 -42.30 7.11 -27.95
C PRO A 45 -42.29 5.62 -27.63
N ASN A 46 -43.02 4.80 -28.42
CA ASN A 46 -43.14 3.35 -28.23
C ASN A 46 -42.12 2.52 -29.03
N GLU A 47 -41.29 3.14 -29.84
CA GLU A 47 -40.27 2.42 -30.62
C GLU A 47 -39.01 2.17 -29.77
N LYS A 48 -38.40 0.98 -29.96
CA LYS A 48 -37.12 0.64 -29.34
C LYS A 48 -36.02 1.50 -29.94
N ASN A 49 -34.99 1.84 -29.12
CA ASN A 49 -33.83 2.56 -29.60
C ASN A 49 -33.11 1.75 -30.69
N ASP A 50 -32.85 2.35 -31.85
CA ASP A 50 -32.04 1.79 -32.94
C ASP A 50 -30.55 2.12 -32.82
N PHE A 51 -30.13 2.65 -31.67
CA PHE A 51 -28.78 3.00 -31.33
C PHE A 51 -28.39 2.40 -29.98
N ALA A 52 -27.10 2.18 -29.79
CA ALA A 52 -26.56 1.71 -28.53
C ALA A 52 -25.66 2.81 -27.91
N ILE A 53 -25.85 3.05 -26.61
CA ILE A 53 -24.98 3.92 -25.82
C ILE A 53 -24.02 3.01 -25.07
N ASN A 54 -22.74 3.02 -25.49
CA ASN A 54 -21.70 2.31 -24.79
C ASN A 54 -21.27 3.11 -23.57
N GLN A 55 -21.61 2.63 -22.39
CA GLN A 55 -21.21 3.23 -21.14
C GLN A 55 -19.85 2.65 -20.68
N THR A 56 -18.97 3.51 -20.24
CA THR A 56 -17.72 3.10 -19.59
C THR A 56 -17.97 2.41 -18.23
N LYS A 57 -19.20 2.51 -17.67
CA LYS A 57 -19.60 1.93 -16.38
C LYS A 57 -19.33 0.42 -16.23
N ALA A 58 -19.49 -0.36 -17.31
CA ALA A 58 -19.22 -1.80 -17.25
C ALA A 58 -17.72 -2.08 -17.00
N PHE A 59 -16.86 -1.30 -17.64
CA PHE A 59 -15.41 -1.37 -17.42
C PHE A 59 -15.01 -0.80 -16.05
N GLU A 60 -15.70 0.23 -15.57
CA GLU A 60 -15.44 0.86 -14.28
C GLU A 60 -15.71 -0.12 -13.12
N LYS A 61 -16.80 -0.88 -13.18
CA LYS A 61 -17.08 -1.91 -12.17
C LYS A 61 -16.03 -3.02 -12.18
N GLN A 62 -15.60 -3.49 -13.35
CA GLN A 62 -14.53 -4.47 -13.47
C GLN A 62 -13.18 -3.90 -12.97
N TYR A 63 -12.87 -2.66 -13.35
CA TYR A 63 -11.67 -1.98 -12.90
C TYR A 63 -11.63 -1.82 -11.37
N THR A 64 -12.74 -1.40 -10.76
CA THR A 64 -12.86 -1.26 -9.31
C THR A 64 -12.70 -2.61 -8.61
N THR A 65 -13.32 -3.67 -9.13
CA THR A 65 -13.17 -5.03 -8.60
C THR A 65 -11.71 -5.50 -8.66
N LEU A 66 -11.03 -5.29 -9.80
CA LEU A 66 -9.63 -5.62 -9.97
C LEU A 66 -8.73 -4.81 -9.04
N LYS A 67 -8.99 -3.50 -8.91
CA LYS A 67 -8.25 -2.61 -8.02
C LYS A 67 -8.36 -3.06 -6.55
N VAL A 68 -9.55 -3.41 -6.10
CA VAL A 68 -9.78 -3.92 -4.74
C VAL A 68 -9.12 -5.28 -4.54
N ALA A 69 -9.23 -6.18 -5.50
CA ALA A 69 -8.60 -7.50 -5.43
C ALA A 69 -7.06 -7.39 -5.37
N ILE A 70 -6.44 -6.61 -6.27
CA ILE A 70 -4.99 -6.42 -6.30
C ILE A 70 -4.51 -5.68 -5.04
N GLY A 71 -5.21 -4.62 -4.63
CA GLY A 71 -4.88 -3.89 -3.41
C GLY A 71 -5.03 -4.73 -2.15
N GLY A 72 -6.08 -5.55 -2.06
CA GLY A 72 -6.33 -6.45 -0.93
C GLY A 72 -5.28 -7.56 -0.81
N THR A 73 -4.94 -8.21 -1.93
CA THR A 73 -3.87 -9.22 -1.94
C THR A 73 -2.51 -8.62 -1.64
N GLY A 74 -2.21 -7.44 -2.17
CA GLY A 74 -0.98 -6.71 -1.88
C GLY A 74 -0.87 -6.35 -0.39
N LEU A 75 -1.95 -5.84 0.20
CA LEU A 75 -2.00 -5.54 1.63
C LEU A 75 -1.80 -6.81 2.48
N PHE A 76 -2.46 -7.91 2.12
CA PHE A 76 -2.32 -9.19 2.84
C PHE A 76 -0.88 -9.70 2.83
N ILE A 77 -0.23 -9.71 1.66
CA ILE A 77 1.17 -10.13 1.52
C ILE A 77 2.10 -9.21 2.34
N THR A 78 1.84 -7.91 2.32
CA THR A 78 2.62 -6.93 3.09
C THR A 78 2.50 -7.18 4.60
N LEU A 79 1.29 -7.40 5.12
CA LEU A 79 1.07 -7.70 6.53
C LEU A 79 1.75 -9.02 6.92
N LEU A 80 1.64 -10.05 6.09
CA LEU A 80 2.32 -11.33 6.34
C LEU A 80 3.85 -11.15 6.39
N SER A 81 4.41 -10.39 5.46
CA SER A 81 5.85 -10.09 5.42
C SER A 81 6.31 -9.31 6.65
N LEU A 82 5.50 -8.36 7.15
CA LEU A 82 5.78 -7.63 8.38
C LEU A 82 5.81 -8.56 9.60
N VAL A 83 4.88 -9.50 9.70
CA VAL A 83 4.83 -10.48 10.80
C VAL A 83 6.08 -11.37 10.76
N VAL A 84 6.40 -11.93 9.60
CA VAL A 84 7.58 -12.80 9.44
C VAL A 84 8.88 -12.03 9.74
N GLY A 85 9.02 -10.80 9.21
CA GLY A 85 10.15 -9.92 9.51
C GLY A 85 10.26 -9.56 10.99
N GLY A 86 9.13 -9.27 11.64
CA GLY A 86 9.07 -9.00 13.09
C GLY A 86 9.51 -10.19 13.93
N ILE A 87 9.10 -11.41 13.58
CA ILE A 87 9.58 -12.64 14.24
C ILE A 87 11.09 -12.80 14.04
N GLY A 88 11.61 -12.49 12.84
CA GLY A 88 13.05 -12.51 12.57
C GLY A 88 13.82 -11.57 13.49
N ILE A 89 13.35 -10.33 13.66
CA ILE A 89 13.96 -9.35 14.58
C ILE A 89 13.87 -9.83 16.01
N MET A 90 12.73 -10.36 16.44
CA MET A 90 12.55 -10.92 17.79
C MET A 90 13.57 -12.02 18.08
N ASN A 91 13.79 -12.94 17.13
CA ASN A 91 14.75 -14.02 17.27
C ASN A 91 16.20 -13.51 17.40
N ILE A 92 16.59 -12.53 16.57
CA ILE A 92 17.91 -11.89 16.64
C ILE A 92 18.10 -11.23 18.00
N MET A 93 17.09 -10.51 18.49
CA MET A 93 17.13 -9.86 19.79
C MET A 93 17.25 -10.85 20.95
N PHE A 94 16.56 -12.01 20.89
CA PHE A 94 16.71 -13.06 21.90
C PHE A 94 18.14 -13.62 21.94
N VAL A 95 18.74 -13.84 20.76
CA VAL A 95 20.14 -14.28 20.68
C VAL A 95 21.06 -13.20 21.25
N SER A 96 20.88 -11.94 20.87
CA SER A 96 21.67 -10.81 21.38
C SER A 96 21.58 -10.68 22.91
N VAL A 97 20.39 -10.84 23.50
CA VAL A 97 20.19 -10.83 24.94
C VAL A 97 20.95 -11.98 25.62
N LYS A 98 20.89 -13.20 25.05
CA LYS A 98 21.61 -14.36 25.58
C LYS A 98 23.12 -14.17 25.54
N GLU A 99 23.67 -13.70 24.43
CA GLU A 99 25.09 -13.43 24.25
C GLU A 99 25.62 -12.35 25.22
N ARG A 100 24.77 -11.36 25.56
CA ARG A 100 25.10 -10.26 26.47
C ARG A 100 24.59 -10.45 27.90
N THR A 101 24.16 -11.68 28.29
CA THR A 101 23.60 -11.96 29.63
C THR A 101 24.52 -11.51 30.75
N ARG A 102 25.81 -11.82 30.67
CA ARG A 102 26.82 -11.42 31.68
C ARG A 102 26.99 -9.91 31.78
N GLU A 103 27.01 -9.22 30.66
CA GLU A 103 27.10 -7.75 30.60
C GLU A 103 25.86 -7.09 31.25
N ILE A 104 24.66 -7.62 30.97
CA ILE A 104 23.43 -7.18 31.62
C ILE A 104 23.51 -7.37 33.14
N GLY A 105 24.00 -8.55 33.58
CA GLY A 105 24.20 -8.87 35.00
C GLY A 105 25.12 -7.86 35.67
N ILE A 106 26.28 -7.55 35.08
CA ILE A 106 27.24 -6.54 35.61
C ILE A 106 26.54 -5.17 35.73
N ARG A 107 25.84 -4.71 34.68
CA ARG A 107 25.15 -3.40 34.72
C ARG A 107 24.11 -3.35 35.83
N LYS A 108 23.36 -4.42 36.04
CA LYS A 108 22.39 -4.50 37.13
C LYS A 108 23.06 -4.54 38.52
N ALA A 109 24.17 -5.25 38.66
CA ALA A 109 24.93 -5.31 39.92
C ALA A 109 25.46 -3.94 40.34
N ILE A 110 25.83 -3.08 39.39
CA ILE A 110 26.28 -1.69 39.64
C ILE A 110 25.12 -0.69 39.72
N GLY A 111 23.83 -1.15 39.69
CA GLY A 111 22.68 -0.33 39.99
C GLY A 111 21.82 0.08 38.82
N ALA A 112 22.01 -0.50 37.62
CA ALA A 112 21.09 -0.24 36.49
C ALA A 112 19.69 -0.78 36.78
N THR A 113 18.67 0.04 36.61
CA THR A 113 17.28 -0.36 36.75
C THR A 113 16.81 -1.24 35.61
N SER A 114 15.81 -2.11 35.87
CA SER A 114 15.20 -2.94 34.82
C SER A 114 14.62 -2.13 33.68
N GLY A 115 14.10 -0.92 33.95
CA GLY A 115 13.61 0.00 32.91
C GLY A 115 14.70 0.52 31.99
N MET A 116 15.90 0.79 32.53
CA MET A 116 17.07 1.21 31.72
C MET A 116 17.51 0.11 30.76
N ILE A 117 17.60 -1.14 31.25
CA ILE A 117 17.94 -2.29 30.42
C ILE A 117 16.88 -2.52 29.33
N MET A 118 15.60 -2.52 29.70
CA MET A 118 14.50 -2.66 28.77
C MET A 118 14.54 -1.56 27.69
N GLY A 119 14.71 -0.31 28.10
CA GLY A 119 14.77 0.83 27.17
C GLY A 119 15.94 0.71 26.19
N GLN A 120 17.11 0.26 26.64
CA GLN A 120 18.28 0.07 25.80
C GLN A 120 18.02 -0.96 24.68
N PHE A 121 17.55 -2.15 25.03
CA PHE A 121 17.26 -3.20 24.04
C PHE A 121 16.09 -2.86 23.14
N LEU A 122 15.08 -2.16 23.65
CA LEU A 122 13.96 -1.69 22.83
C LEU A 122 14.43 -0.65 21.80
N MET A 123 15.28 0.29 22.20
CA MET A 123 15.89 1.27 21.26
C MET A 123 16.78 0.59 20.22
N GLU A 124 17.49 -0.47 20.58
CA GLU A 124 18.28 -1.27 19.64
C GLU A 124 17.39 -1.91 18.56
N ALA A 125 16.26 -2.54 18.95
CA ALA A 125 15.30 -3.09 18.01
C ALA A 125 14.68 -2.03 17.09
N VAL A 126 14.30 -0.88 17.64
CA VAL A 126 13.75 0.24 16.86
C VAL A 126 14.76 0.80 15.88
N THR A 127 16.03 0.95 16.28
CA THR A 127 17.07 1.45 15.37
C THR A 127 17.34 0.49 14.23
N ILE A 128 17.38 -0.83 14.47
CA ILE A 128 17.50 -1.84 13.42
C ILE A 128 16.34 -1.70 12.41
N CYS A 129 15.12 -1.58 12.90
CA CYS A 129 13.95 -1.40 12.03
C CYS A 129 13.97 -0.09 11.25
N LEU A 130 14.43 1.01 11.86
CA LEU A 130 14.58 2.30 11.16
C LEU A 130 15.57 2.20 10.01
N PHE A 131 16.75 1.61 10.24
CA PHE A 131 17.73 1.41 9.18
C PHE A 131 17.20 0.50 8.06
N ALA A 132 16.54 -0.60 8.43
CA ALA A 132 15.90 -1.49 7.46
C ALA A 132 14.80 -0.75 6.67
N GLY A 133 14.00 0.08 7.34
CA GLY A 133 12.98 0.92 6.71
C GLY A 133 13.55 1.93 5.72
N ILE A 134 14.65 2.59 6.06
CA ILE A 134 15.35 3.52 5.15
C ILE A 134 15.85 2.77 3.91
N ILE A 135 16.51 1.64 4.09
CA ILE A 135 16.99 0.81 2.97
C ILE A 135 15.81 0.34 2.11
N GLY A 136 14.72 -0.11 2.73
CA GLY A 136 13.51 -0.52 2.03
C GLY A 136 12.90 0.60 1.18
N ILE A 137 12.82 1.83 1.72
CA ILE A 137 12.31 2.99 1.00
C ILE A 137 13.25 3.36 -0.17
N LEU A 138 14.56 3.34 0.02
CA LEU A 138 15.53 3.60 -1.05
C LEU A 138 15.38 2.59 -2.19
N LEU A 139 15.24 1.31 -1.87
CA LEU A 139 14.98 0.26 -2.87
C LEU A 139 13.63 0.49 -3.57
N ALA A 140 12.58 0.85 -2.83
CA ALA A 140 11.27 1.13 -3.41
C ALA A 140 11.32 2.31 -4.41
N TYR A 141 12.05 3.39 -4.10
CA TYR A 141 12.26 4.49 -5.04
C TYR A 141 13.08 4.06 -6.27
N LEU A 142 14.11 3.24 -6.08
CA LEU A 142 14.90 2.71 -7.18
C LEU A 142 14.03 1.87 -8.13
N PHE A 143 13.22 0.95 -7.59
CA PHE A 143 12.28 0.15 -8.39
C PHE A 143 11.22 1.03 -9.05
N SER A 144 10.65 1.99 -8.34
CA SER A 144 9.68 2.93 -8.91
C SER A 144 10.26 3.72 -10.09
N TYR A 145 11.52 4.15 -9.99
CA TYR A 145 12.23 4.84 -11.07
C TYR A 145 12.38 3.96 -12.33
N VAL A 146 12.77 2.69 -12.15
CA VAL A 146 12.90 1.75 -13.27
C VAL A 146 11.54 1.46 -13.91
N ILE A 147 10.51 1.22 -13.10
CA ILE A 147 9.15 0.95 -13.58
C ILE A 147 8.57 2.16 -14.33
N ASN A 148 8.87 3.39 -13.86
CA ASN A 148 8.37 4.62 -14.47
C ASN A 148 8.86 4.83 -15.93
N GLN A 149 9.91 4.12 -16.36
CA GLN A 149 10.35 4.14 -17.75
C GLN A 149 9.39 3.39 -18.69
N PHE A 150 8.64 2.42 -18.17
CA PHE A 150 7.72 1.60 -18.95
C PHE A 150 6.26 1.93 -18.65
N PHE A 151 5.94 2.25 -17.40
CA PHE A 151 4.61 2.60 -16.93
C PHE A 151 4.67 3.80 -15.99
N PRO A 152 3.78 4.80 -16.14
CA PRO A 152 3.76 5.95 -15.24
C PRO A 152 3.51 5.49 -13.80
N SER A 153 4.57 5.45 -13.00
CA SER A 153 4.56 5.04 -11.61
C SER A 153 5.22 6.12 -10.76
N THR A 154 4.51 6.63 -9.78
CA THR A 154 5.03 7.60 -8.81
C THR A 154 4.79 7.11 -7.40
N LEU A 155 5.82 7.16 -6.57
CA LEU A 155 5.72 6.81 -5.15
C LEU A 155 5.43 8.11 -4.37
N PRO A 156 4.23 8.29 -3.79
CA PRO A 156 3.93 9.49 -3.03
C PRO A 156 4.70 9.49 -1.70
N ILE A 157 5.23 10.65 -1.32
CA ILE A 157 6.01 10.84 -0.07
C ILE A 157 5.19 10.43 1.16
N SER A 158 3.88 10.63 1.15
CA SER A 158 2.98 10.20 2.23
C SER A 158 3.06 8.69 2.50
N LEU A 159 3.17 7.87 1.45
CA LEU A 159 3.32 6.42 1.59
C LEU A 159 4.67 6.06 2.23
N SER A 160 5.74 6.76 1.87
CA SER A 160 7.06 6.56 2.47
C SER A 160 7.07 6.91 3.98
N ILE A 161 6.37 7.97 4.38
CA ILE A 161 6.21 8.34 5.79
C ILE A 161 5.43 7.25 6.54
N ILE A 162 4.33 6.77 5.98
CA ILE A 162 3.53 5.67 6.58
C ILE A 162 4.39 4.41 6.71
N ALA A 163 5.16 4.04 5.69
CA ALA A 163 6.05 2.89 5.74
C ALA A 163 7.09 3.00 6.84
N MET A 164 7.68 4.19 7.03
CA MET A 164 8.64 4.46 8.10
C MET A 164 8.00 4.33 9.48
N LEU A 165 6.80 4.87 9.68
CA LEU A 165 6.06 4.75 10.94
C LEU A 165 5.72 3.27 11.23
N MET A 166 5.30 2.53 10.22
CA MET A 166 5.02 1.09 10.36
C MET A 166 6.27 0.30 10.71
N SER A 167 7.43 0.62 10.11
CA SER A 167 8.72 0.02 10.46
C SER A 167 9.07 0.25 11.94
N MET A 168 8.87 1.46 12.45
CA MET A 168 9.08 1.80 13.85
C MET A 168 8.14 1.01 14.78
N ILE A 169 6.85 0.92 14.44
CA ILE A 169 5.85 0.15 15.20
C ILE A 169 6.25 -1.33 15.29
N VAL A 170 6.67 -1.90 14.16
CA VAL A 170 7.15 -3.30 14.10
C VAL A 170 8.37 -3.48 14.99
N GLY A 171 9.33 -2.53 14.97
CA GLY A 171 10.50 -2.53 15.83
C GLY A 171 10.15 -2.56 17.33
N VAL A 172 9.19 -1.71 17.74
CA VAL A 172 8.69 -1.69 19.12
C VAL A 172 8.04 -3.02 19.49
N ILE A 173 7.10 -3.52 18.68
CA ILE A 173 6.35 -4.74 18.98
C ILE A 173 7.30 -5.96 19.04
N SER A 174 8.20 -6.09 18.07
CA SER A 174 9.15 -7.21 17.98
C SER A 174 10.23 -7.16 19.05
N GLY A 175 10.64 -5.96 19.47
CA GLY A 175 11.63 -5.75 20.52
C GLY A 175 11.08 -5.85 21.94
N LEU A 176 9.75 -5.76 22.13
CA LEU A 176 9.14 -5.67 23.47
C LEU A 176 9.38 -6.93 24.31
N VAL A 177 9.14 -8.13 23.77
CA VAL A 177 9.28 -9.39 24.49
C VAL A 177 10.75 -9.69 24.85
N PRO A 178 11.73 -9.60 23.93
CA PRO A 178 13.13 -9.86 24.27
C PRO A 178 13.71 -8.78 25.23
N SER A 179 13.36 -7.50 25.07
CA SER A 179 13.83 -6.45 25.98
C SER A 179 13.27 -6.61 27.40
N TYR A 180 12.01 -7.04 27.52
CA TYR A 180 11.43 -7.37 28.82
C TYR A 180 12.11 -8.59 29.46
N SER A 181 12.44 -9.61 28.66
CA SER A 181 13.20 -10.77 29.12
C SER A 181 14.58 -10.36 29.64
N ALA A 182 15.30 -9.49 28.92
CA ALA A 182 16.58 -8.92 29.38
C ALA A 182 16.43 -8.14 30.69
N ALA A 183 15.37 -7.37 30.83
CA ALA A 183 15.07 -6.59 32.02
C ALA A 183 14.78 -7.45 33.28
N LYS A 184 14.35 -8.68 33.11
CA LYS A 184 14.04 -9.63 34.20
C LYS A 184 15.21 -10.50 34.62
N LEU A 185 16.34 -10.52 33.94
CA LEU A 185 17.51 -11.31 34.31
C LEU A 185 17.97 -11.00 35.73
N ASP A 186 18.24 -12.04 36.52
CA ASP A 186 18.82 -11.91 37.84
C ASP A 186 20.33 -11.61 37.71
N PRO A 187 20.87 -10.60 38.43
CA PRO A 187 22.32 -10.29 38.40
C PRO A 187 23.18 -11.46 38.83
N ILE A 188 22.76 -12.23 39.85
CA ILE A 188 23.53 -13.33 40.42
C ILE A 188 23.62 -14.48 39.41
N ASP A 189 22.48 -14.88 38.83
CA ASP A 189 22.44 -15.94 37.83
C ASP A 189 23.16 -15.55 36.54
N SER A 190 23.05 -14.27 36.15
CA SER A 190 23.70 -13.73 34.96
C SER A 190 25.21 -13.70 35.05
N LEU A 191 25.79 -13.50 36.23
CA LEU A 191 27.23 -13.53 36.47
C LEU A 191 27.82 -14.93 36.52
N ARG A 192 26.98 -15.92 36.80
CA ARG A 192 27.35 -17.36 36.88
C ARG A 192 27.23 -18.07 35.52
N TYR A 193 26.66 -17.39 34.55
CA TYR A 193 26.49 -17.91 33.19
C TYR A 193 27.83 -17.90 32.45
N GLU A 194 28.36 -19.11 32.17
CA GLU A 194 29.51 -19.36 31.28
C GLU A 194 29.06 -19.60 29.85
#